data_56d69f55598ceb3237b4dd22bb242472
#
_entry.id   56d69f55598ceb3237b4dd22bb242472
#
_cell.length_a   1.000
_cell.length_b   1.000
_cell.length_c   1.000
_cell.angle_alpha   90.00
_cell.angle_beta   90.00
_cell.angle_gamma   90.00
#
_symmetry.space_group_name_H-M   'P 1'
#
loop_
_entity.id
_entity.type
_entity.pdbx_description
1 polymer ?
#
loop_
_entity_poly.entity_id
_entity_poly.type
_entity_poly.pdbx_seq_one_letter_code
_entity_poly.pdbx_strand_id
1 'polypeptide(L)'
;MASKTEGNYILGQSEYEYERLTFQAKIVRPFTDKFFRFAGVSPGMRVLEIGSGMGDVAFLAGEIVGPGGWVLGVDQDTAGLVKARERSRQHGCSSWVSFEASNLAEFDTADQFDAIVGRYILLYQQDPGAIIRRLLKFLKPGGVVVFHEMDFANAHSSDPPCAFWDEIYGLLSEAFRRAGNPPDYGRRVAGAFLDAGLPFPTVLAESVAGGGPDSYLYRWIANTLISVTPRLEQMGLALPEGVTADKTLARRLEDEVVAAGSQILGPIQFGAWTRKCPCS
;
A
#
# COMPACT_ATOMS: atom_id res chain seq x y z
N MET A 1 -0.54 24.20 -20.77
CA MET A 1 -0.30 22.77 -20.91
C MET A 1 -0.03 22.22 -19.53
N ALA A 2 -1.02 21.62 -18.88
CA ALA A 2 -0.85 21.04 -17.54
C ALA A 2 0.02 19.78 -17.67
N SER A 3 1.01 19.66 -16.82
CA SER A 3 1.94 18.53 -16.72
C SER A 3 1.17 17.24 -16.46
N LYS A 4 1.27 16.27 -17.36
CA LYS A 4 0.68 14.93 -17.29
C LYS A 4 1.46 13.97 -16.37
N THR A 5 1.98 14.44 -15.24
CA THR A 5 2.81 13.67 -14.31
C THR A 5 2.29 13.64 -12.87
N GLU A 6 1.00 13.95 -12.63
CA GLU A 6 0.38 13.51 -11.38
C GLU A 6 0.08 12.02 -11.54
N GLY A 7 0.79 11.18 -10.80
CA GLY A 7 0.55 9.74 -10.76
C GLY A 7 -0.92 9.46 -10.42
N ASN A 8 -1.45 8.33 -10.86
CA ASN A 8 -2.84 7.88 -10.68
C ASN A 8 -3.29 7.70 -9.21
N TYR A 9 -2.67 8.40 -8.25
CA TYR A 9 -3.00 8.26 -6.83
C TYR A 9 -4.34 8.95 -6.53
N ILE A 10 -5.40 8.15 -6.45
CA ILE A 10 -6.78 8.59 -6.31
C ILE A 10 -7.07 9.30 -4.97
N LEU A 11 -6.32 9.00 -3.91
CA LEU A 11 -6.60 9.47 -2.55
C LEU A 11 -6.07 10.88 -2.25
N GLY A 12 -5.20 11.44 -3.10
CA GLY A 12 -4.63 12.79 -2.95
C GLY A 12 -3.51 12.87 -1.90
N GLN A 13 -3.13 14.12 -1.55
CA GLN A 13 -1.99 14.43 -0.67
C GLN A 13 -2.37 15.52 0.36
N SER A 14 -3.52 15.35 1.02
CA SER A 14 -3.99 16.26 2.06
C SER A 14 -3.45 15.86 3.44
N GLU A 15 -3.53 16.76 4.42
CA GLU A 15 -3.20 16.42 5.82
C GLU A 15 -4.09 15.29 6.34
N TYR A 16 -5.37 15.28 5.96
CA TYR A 16 -6.30 14.19 6.26
C TYR A 16 -5.81 12.86 5.68
N GLU A 17 -5.29 12.87 4.44
CA GLU A 17 -4.75 11.66 3.82
C GLU A 17 -3.51 11.14 4.57
N TYR A 18 -2.64 12.02 5.04
CA TYR A 18 -1.49 11.60 5.86
C TYR A 18 -1.90 10.98 7.20
N GLU A 19 -2.95 11.52 7.85
CA GLU A 19 -3.52 10.88 9.05
C GLU A 19 -4.13 9.51 8.74
N ARG A 20 -4.86 9.39 7.63
CA ARG A 20 -5.44 8.14 7.15
C ARG A 20 -4.35 7.10 6.87
N LEU A 21 -3.28 7.47 6.17
CA LEU A 21 -2.14 6.60 5.87
C LEU A 21 -1.44 6.12 7.15
N THR A 22 -1.26 7.01 8.14
CA THR A 22 -0.69 6.64 9.43
C THR A 22 -1.57 5.63 10.18
N PHE A 23 -2.89 5.79 10.12
CA PHE A 23 -3.84 4.84 10.70
C PHE A 23 -3.79 3.50 9.96
N GLN A 24 -3.89 3.51 8.64
CA GLN A 24 -3.79 2.31 7.79
C GLN A 24 -2.48 1.56 8.04
N ALA A 25 -1.36 2.27 8.13
CA ALA A 25 -0.05 1.67 8.33
C ALA A 25 -0.01 0.79 9.59
N LYS A 26 -0.66 1.21 10.69
CA LYS A 26 -0.75 0.42 11.94
C LYS A 26 -1.51 -0.89 11.74
N ILE A 27 -2.59 -0.86 10.96
CA ILE A 27 -3.42 -2.04 10.67
C ILE A 27 -2.65 -3.05 9.83
N VAL A 28 -1.98 -2.58 8.76
CA VAL A 28 -1.36 -3.47 7.78
C VAL A 28 0.10 -3.83 8.10
N ARG A 29 0.72 -3.15 9.10
CA ARG A 29 2.10 -3.40 9.51
C ARG A 29 2.40 -4.87 9.84
N PRO A 30 1.55 -5.62 10.58
CA PRO A 30 1.83 -7.03 10.91
C PRO A 30 1.96 -7.92 9.66
N PHE A 31 1.16 -7.64 8.62
CA PHE A 31 1.25 -8.36 7.34
C PHE A 31 2.55 -8.01 6.61
N THR A 32 2.87 -6.71 6.52
CA THR A 32 4.11 -6.26 5.86
C THR A 32 5.34 -6.87 6.54
N ASP A 33 5.40 -6.84 7.88
CA ASP A 33 6.51 -7.45 8.65
C ASP A 33 6.64 -8.94 8.35
N LYS A 34 5.54 -9.68 8.37
CA LYS A 34 5.50 -11.11 8.04
C LYS A 34 6.03 -11.37 6.62
N PHE A 35 5.55 -10.62 5.62
CA PHE A 35 5.96 -10.80 4.23
C PHE A 35 7.45 -10.50 4.04
N PHE A 36 7.97 -9.44 4.65
CA PHE A 36 9.39 -9.10 4.56
C PHE A 36 10.28 -10.17 5.20
N ARG A 37 9.90 -10.68 6.37
CA ARG A 37 10.65 -11.76 7.04
C ARG A 37 10.60 -13.06 6.27
N PHE A 38 9.45 -13.44 5.71
CA PHE A 38 9.32 -14.64 4.90
C PHE A 38 10.10 -14.53 3.57
N ALA A 39 10.18 -13.33 3.01
CA ALA A 39 11.02 -13.03 1.85
C ALA A 39 12.52 -13.11 2.17
N GLY A 40 12.90 -13.09 3.46
CA GLY A 40 14.28 -13.17 3.92
C GLY A 40 14.96 -11.81 4.07
N VAL A 41 14.20 -10.71 4.23
CA VAL A 41 14.76 -9.42 4.68
C VAL A 41 15.27 -9.60 6.10
N SER A 42 16.54 -9.25 6.35
CA SER A 42 17.24 -9.61 7.59
C SER A 42 18.25 -8.54 8.03
N PRO A 43 18.74 -8.60 9.28
CA PRO A 43 19.71 -7.64 9.81
C PRO A 43 20.93 -7.45 8.91
N GLY A 44 21.38 -6.21 8.79
CA GLY A 44 22.55 -5.81 8.01
C GLY A 44 22.30 -5.60 6.51
N MET A 45 21.11 -5.91 6.00
CA MET A 45 20.78 -5.72 4.59
C MET A 45 20.67 -4.23 4.21
N ARG A 46 20.99 -3.95 2.95
CA ARG A 46 20.70 -2.68 2.27
C ARG A 46 19.38 -2.84 1.52
N VAL A 47 18.38 -2.03 1.83
CA VAL A 47 17.02 -2.13 1.30
C VAL A 47 16.66 -0.87 0.52
N LEU A 48 16.17 -1.03 -0.71
CA LEU A 48 15.50 0.01 -1.49
C LEU A 48 13.99 -0.14 -1.30
N GLU A 49 13.37 0.86 -0.72
CA GLU A 49 11.90 0.93 -0.59
C GLU A 49 11.36 1.93 -1.58
N ILE A 50 10.39 1.50 -2.40
CA ILE A 50 9.77 2.34 -3.42
C ILE A 50 8.34 2.72 -3.03
N GLY A 51 7.98 3.98 -3.29
CA GLY A 51 6.69 4.54 -2.86
C GLY A 51 6.64 4.76 -1.36
N SER A 52 7.69 5.38 -0.80
CA SER A 52 7.86 5.44 0.65
C SER A 52 6.90 6.39 1.36
N GLY A 53 6.32 7.37 0.66
CA GLY A 53 5.41 8.34 1.26
C GLY A 53 5.97 8.96 2.55
N MET A 54 5.30 8.73 3.68
CA MET A 54 5.74 9.20 4.99
C MET A 54 6.68 8.22 5.72
N GLY A 55 7.20 7.19 5.06
CA GLY A 55 8.26 6.31 5.56
C GLY A 55 7.80 5.13 6.42
N ASP A 56 6.51 4.82 6.51
CA ASP A 56 6.03 3.75 7.40
C ASP A 56 6.64 2.37 7.06
N VAL A 57 6.84 2.08 5.78
CA VAL A 57 7.48 0.84 5.32
C VAL A 57 8.99 0.91 5.48
N ALA A 58 9.61 2.09 5.19
CA ALA A 58 11.03 2.30 5.41
C ALA A 58 11.41 2.13 6.88
N PHE A 59 10.60 2.62 7.82
CA PHE A 59 10.84 2.43 9.26
C PHE A 59 10.73 0.96 9.65
N LEU A 60 9.73 0.24 9.15
CA LEU A 60 9.60 -1.20 9.38
C LEU A 60 10.82 -1.96 8.83
N ALA A 61 11.23 -1.67 7.60
CA ALA A 61 12.46 -2.25 7.03
C ALA A 61 13.69 -1.88 7.87
N GLY A 62 13.77 -0.61 8.31
CA GLY A 62 14.85 -0.11 9.19
C GLY A 62 14.93 -0.83 10.52
N GLU A 63 13.79 -1.20 11.13
CA GLU A 63 13.77 -2.01 12.34
C GLU A 63 14.25 -3.45 12.08
N ILE A 64 13.92 -4.02 10.92
CA ILE A 64 14.37 -5.38 10.56
C ILE A 64 15.86 -5.40 10.30
N VAL A 65 16.39 -4.45 9.51
CA VAL A 65 17.81 -4.46 9.13
C VAL A 65 18.72 -3.92 10.23
N GLY A 66 18.20 -3.07 11.12
CA GLY A 66 18.95 -2.47 12.20
C GLY A 66 20.06 -1.52 11.77
N PRO A 67 20.85 -0.97 12.74
CA PRO A 67 21.89 0.02 12.47
C PRO A 67 23.09 -0.52 11.69
N GLY A 68 23.22 -1.81 11.53
CA GLY A 68 24.22 -2.44 10.64
C GLY A 68 23.78 -2.55 9.18
N GLY A 69 22.52 -2.22 8.89
CA GLY A 69 21.94 -2.18 7.55
C GLY A 69 21.73 -0.75 7.06
N TRP A 70 20.98 -0.62 5.98
CA TRP A 70 20.59 0.68 5.45
C TRP A 70 19.31 0.58 4.64
N VAL A 71 18.41 1.57 4.78
CA VAL A 71 17.18 1.69 4.00
C VAL A 71 17.20 3.03 3.27
N LEU A 72 16.97 2.97 1.96
CA LEU A 72 16.70 4.13 1.13
C LEU A 72 15.22 4.09 0.69
N GLY A 73 14.41 4.99 1.21
CA GLY A 73 13.04 5.21 0.76
C GLY A 73 12.98 6.21 -0.39
N VAL A 74 12.32 5.85 -1.48
CA VAL A 74 12.18 6.72 -2.68
C VAL A 74 10.71 7.00 -2.93
N ASP A 75 10.37 8.28 -3.11
CA ASP A 75 9.03 8.73 -3.49
C ASP A 75 9.09 10.02 -4.31
N GLN A 76 8.07 10.28 -5.12
CA GLN A 76 7.88 11.56 -5.80
C GLN A 76 7.18 12.61 -4.93
N ASP A 77 6.46 12.20 -3.85
CA ASP A 77 5.81 13.09 -2.90
C ASP A 77 6.84 13.76 -1.97
N THR A 78 7.34 14.92 -2.39
CA THR A 78 8.32 15.69 -1.62
C THR A 78 7.79 16.14 -0.26
N ALA A 79 6.49 16.43 -0.12
CA ALA A 79 5.87 16.85 1.13
C ALA A 79 5.80 15.66 2.12
N GLY A 80 5.40 14.47 1.65
CA GLY A 80 5.47 13.23 2.43
C GLY A 80 6.89 12.92 2.90
N LEU A 81 7.89 13.09 2.02
CA LEU A 81 9.30 12.86 2.36
C LEU A 81 9.85 13.83 3.41
N VAL A 82 9.36 15.08 3.46
CA VAL A 82 9.71 16.01 4.55
C VAL A 82 9.25 15.46 5.89
N LYS A 83 7.99 14.97 5.95
CA LYS A 83 7.42 14.31 7.14
C LYS A 83 8.19 13.02 7.48
N ALA A 84 8.55 12.22 6.49
CA ALA A 84 9.34 11.00 6.67
C ALA A 84 10.70 11.27 7.31
N ARG A 85 11.43 12.28 6.85
CA ARG A 85 12.73 12.68 7.42
C ARG A 85 12.60 13.15 8.87
N GLU A 86 11.55 13.93 9.19
CA GLU A 86 11.29 14.34 10.57
C GLU A 86 10.97 13.16 11.47
N ARG A 87 10.08 12.24 11.02
CA ARG A 87 9.75 11.01 11.74
C ARG A 87 10.97 10.11 11.93
N SER A 88 11.88 10.04 10.94
CA SER A 88 13.14 9.28 11.06
C SER A 88 14.01 9.77 12.20
N ARG A 89 14.10 11.12 12.39
CA ARG A 89 14.81 11.70 13.54
C ARG A 89 14.13 11.37 14.86
N GLN A 90 12.80 11.47 14.92
CA GLN A 90 12.00 11.17 16.12
C GLN A 90 12.10 9.67 16.51
N HIS A 91 12.18 8.77 15.54
CA HIS A 91 12.40 7.33 15.76
C HIS A 91 13.87 6.98 16.07
N GLY A 92 14.80 7.94 15.98
CA GLY A 92 16.21 7.71 16.23
C GLY A 92 16.90 6.82 15.19
N CYS A 93 16.32 6.67 13.99
CA CYS A 93 16.83 5.78 12.95
C CYS A 93 17.44 6.52 11.75
N SER A 94 17.59 7.85 11.83
CA SER A 94 18.05 8.69 10.71
C SER A 94 19.49 8.41 10.23
N SER A 95 20.27 7.64 10.98
CA SER A 95 21.61 7.20 10.56
C SER A 95 21.60 6.00 9.61
N TRP A 96 20.51 5.21 9.54
CA TRP A 96 20.40 4.07 8.64
C TRP A 96 19.06 4.01 7.85
N VAL A 97 18.18 5.00 8.01
CA VAL A 97 16.99 5.18 7.18
C VAL A 97 17.02 6.58 6.56
N SER A 98 17.13 6.62 5.25
CA SER A 98 17.23 7.86 4.47
C SER A 98 16.14 7.91 3.40
N PHE A 99 15.89 9.10 2.85
CA PHE A 99 14.82 9.33 1.88
C PHE A 99 15.30 10.21 0.72
N GLU A 100 14.91 9.82 -0.50
CA GLU A 100 15.22 10.55 -1.72
C GLU A 100 13.96 10.87 -2.52
N ALA A 101 13.87 12.08 -3.06
CA ALA A 101 12.78 12.49 -3.93
C ALA A 101 13.12 12.12 -5.37
N SER A 102 12.39 11.17 -5.95
CA SER A 102 12.56 10.77 -7.34
C SER A 102 11.29 10.10 -7.88
N ASN A 103 11.08 10.26 -9.19
CA ASN A 103 10.14 9.43 -9.92
C ASN A 103 10.79 8.07 -10.21
N LEU A 104 10.05 6.98 -10.01
CA LEU A 104 10.58 5.62 -10.19
C LEU A 104 11.06 5.34 -11.62
N ALA A 105 10.48 6.02 -12.63
CA ALA A 105 10.91 5.91 -14.02
C ALA A 105 12.27 6.61 -14.28
N GLU A 106 12.67 7.54 -13.42
CA GLU A 106 13.89 8.34 -13.55
C GLU A 106 14.95 8.00 -12.50
N PHE A 107 14.55 7.33 -11.40
CA PHE A 107 15.44 6.99 -10.29
C PHE A 107 16.70 6.29 -10.80
N ASP A 108 17.84 6.78 -10.36
CA ASP A 108 19.17 6.22 -10.65
C ASP A 108 20.11 6.36 -9.45
N THR A 109 20.95 5.35 -9.24
CA THR A 109 21.92 5.34 -8.15
C THR A 109 23.07 4.40 -8.46
N ALA A 110 24.25 4.66 -7.90
CA ALA A 110 25.39 3.75 -7.91
C ALA A 110 25.31 2.67 -6.81
N ASP A 111 24.38 2.83 -5.87
CA ASP A 111 24.19 1.88 -4.77
C ASP A 111 23.59 0.55 -5.24
N GLN A 112 23.99 -0.51 -4.56
CA GLN A 112 23.43 -1.87 -4.76
C GLN A 112 22.73 -2.33 -3.47
N PHE A 113 21.56 -2.95 -3.64
CA PHE A 113 20.69 -3.36 -2.56
C PHE A 113 20.58 -4.88 -2.47
N ASP A 114 20.35 -5.37 -1.26
CA ASP A 114 20.07 -6.78 -0.98
C ASP A 114 18.59 -7.10 -1.16
N ALA A 115 17.71 -6.07 -0.98
CA ALA A 115 16.28 -6.19 -1.17
C ALA A 115 15.68 -4.94 -1.83
N ILE A 116 14.65 -5.16 -2.66
CA ILE A 116 13.73 -4.11 -3.15
C ILE A 116 12.36 -4.41 -2.58
N VAL A 117 11.75 -3.44 -1.90
CA VAL A 117 10.47 -3.60 -1.23
C VAL A 117 9.50 -2.48 -1.58
N GLY A 118 8.21 -2.73 -1.43
CA GLY A 118 7.18 -1.71 -1.56
C GLY A 118 5.84 -2.19 -1.04
N ARG A 119 4.97 -1.24 -0.69
CA ARG A 119 3.59 -1.53 -0.26
C ARG A 119 2.63 -0.60 -0.95
N TYR A 120 1.59 -1.17 -1.59
CA TYR A 120 0.52 -0.43 -2.27
C TYR A 120 1.07 0.58 -3.27
N ILE A 121 2.04 0.16 -4.07
CA ILE A 121 2.69 1.00 -5.07
C ILE A 121 2.49 0.50 -6.49
N LEU A 122 2.49 -0.83 -6.68
CA LEU A 122 2.41 -1.41 -8.02
C LEU A 122 1.02 -1.20 -8.64
N LEU A 123 -0.04 -1.22 -7.83
CA LEU A 123 -1.42 -0.98 -8.30
C LEU A 123 -1.61 0.41 -8.93
N TYR A 124 -0.73 1.38 -8.64
CA TYR A 124 -0.77 2.73 -9.21
C TYR A 124 0.13 2.90 -10.44
N GLN A 125 0.89 1.88 -10.83
CA GLN A 125 1.77 1.94 -11.97
C GLN A 125 1.03 1.51 -13.26
N GLN A 126 1.30 2.20 -14.37
CA GLN A 126 0.77 1.81 -15.70
C GLN A 126 1.39 0.49 -16.17
N ASP A 127 2.69 0.31 -15.94
CA ASP A 127 3.44 -0.90 -16.25
C ASP A 127 4.29 -1.32 -15.03
N PRO A 128 3.69 -2.07 -14.07
CA PRO A 128 4.41 -2.52 -12.88
C PRO A 128 5.62 -3.40 -13.20
N GLY A 129 5.51 -4.23 -14.25
CA GLY A 129 6.60 -5.09 -14.70
C GLY A 129 7.80 -4.30 -15.21
N ALA A 130 7.57 -3.24 -15.98
CA ALA A 130 8.65 -2.37 -16.44
C ALA A 130 9.34 -1.63 -15.29
N ILE A 131 8.58 -1.17 -14.28
CA ILE A 131 9.15 -0.55 -13.08
C ILE A 131 10.03 -1.55 -12.33
N ILE A 132 9.54 -2.76 -12.04
CA ILE A 132 10.35 -3.79 -11.38
C ILE A 132 11.61 -4.08 -12.20
N ARG A 133 11.47 -4.35 -13.51
CA ARG A 133 12.60 -4.66 -14.41
C ARG A 133 13.67 -3.57 -14.37
N ARG A 134 13.25 -2.29 -14.40
CA ARG A 134 14.17 -1.15 -14.28
C ARG A 134 14.94 -1.16 -12.97
N LEU A 135 14.27 -1.46 -11.86
CA LEU A 135 14.87 -1.45 -10.52
C LEU A 135 15.82 -2.62 -10.29
N LEU A 136 15.68 -3.74 -11.04
CA LEU A 136 16.56 -4.90 -10.91
C LEU A 136 18.04 -4.59 -11.17
N LYS A 137 18.36 -3.50 -11.89
CA LYS A 137 19.77 -3.06 -12.07
C LYS A 137 20.44 -2.65 -10.76
N PHE A 138 19.65 -2.22 -9.75
CA PHE A 138 20.14 -1.84 -8.43
C PHE A 138 20.10 -3.00 -7.42
N LEU A 139 19.54 -4.15 -7.81
CA LEU A 139 19.47 -5.33 -6.95
C LEU A 139 20.68 -6.22 -7.19
N LYS A 140 21.40 -6.57 -6.13
CA LYS A 140 22.51 -7.53 -6.16
C LYS A 140 22.06 -8.88 -6.73
N PRO A 141 22.95 -9.65 -7.35
CA PRO A 141 22.69 -11.06 -7.68
C PRO A 141 22.22 -11.84 -6.45
N GLY A 142 21.13 -12.61 -6.58
CA GLY A 142 20.50 -13.32 -5.45
C GLY A 142 19.70 -12.45 -4.47
N GLY A 143 19.65 -11.14 -4.69
CA GLY A 143 18.83 -10.22 -3.91
C GLY A 143 17.34 -10.52 -4.05
N VAL A 144 16.53 -10.05 -3.09
CA VAL A 144 15.09 -10.32 -3.02
C VAL A 144 14.26 -9.13 -3.47
N VAL A 145 13.18 -9.41 -4.20
CA VAL A 145 12.10 -8.45 -4.50
C VAL A 145 10.88 -8.88 -3.70
N VAL A 146 10.28 -7.98 -2.93
CA VAL A 146 9.06 -8.25 -2.18
C VAL A 146 8.09 -7.07 -2.25
N PHE A 147 6.85 -7.36 -2.64
CA PHE A 147 5.77 -6.38 -2.68
C PHE A 147 4.58 -6.83 -1.85
N HIS A 148 3.98 -5.87 -1.17
CA HIS A 148 2.75 -6.03 -0.44
C HIS A 148 1.66 -5.20 -1.13
N GLU A 149 0.70 -5.88 -1.74
CA GLU A 149 -0.42 -5.26 -2.45
C GLU A 149 -1.75 -5.70 -1.86
N MET A 150 -2.83 -5.01 -2.18
CA MET A 150 -4.16 -5.34 -1.66
C MET A 150 -5.12 -5.75 -2.76
N ASP A 151 -6.15 -6.49 -2.36
CA ASP A 151 -7.32 -6.82 -3.16
C ASP A 151 -8.57 -6.50 -2.35
N PHE A 152 -9.40 -5.63 -2.87
CA PHE A 152 -10.68 -5.25 -2.26
C PHE A 152 -11.83 -5.26 -3.28
N ALA A 153 -11.69 -6.09 -4.32
CA ALA A 153 -12.72 -6.27 -5.34
C ALA A 153 -13.89 -7.17 -4.89
N ASN A 154 -13.88 -7.69 -3.66
CA ASN A 154 -14.92 -8.60 -3.18
C ASN A 154 -16.26 -7.87 -3.06
N ALA A 155 -17.23 -8.26 -3.89
CA ALA A 155 -18.58 -7.69 -3.90
C ALA A 155 -19.40 -8.00 -2.62
N HIS A 156 -19.04 -9.06 -1.87
CA HIS A 156 -19.70 -9.48 -0.65
C HIS A 156 -18.64 -9.72 0.42
N SER A 157 -18.45 -8.71 1.26
CA SER A 157 -17.47 -8.76 2.33
C SER A 157 -18.11 -8.89 3.71
N SER A 158 -19.42 -9.16 3.78
CA SER A 158 -20.20 -9.35 5.01
C SER A 158 -21.00 -10.66 5.02
N ASP A 159 -21.09 -11.33 6.17
CA ASP A 159 -21.92 -12.52 6.39
C ASP A 159 -22.45 -12.57 7.85
N PRO A 160 -23.76 -12.58 8.10
CA PRO A 160 -24.87 -12.35 7.14
C PRO A 160 -24.70 -11.05 6.36
N PRO A 161 -25.33 -10.91 5.16
CA PRO A 161 -25.18 -9.72 4.34
C PRO A 161 -25.59 -8.43 5.08
N CYS A 162 -24.71 -7.43 5.12
CA CYS A 162 -25.00 -6.07 5.55
C CYS A 162 -24.98 -5.15 4.33
N ALA A 163 -26.16 -4.80 3.82
CA ALA A 163 -26.31 -4.07 2.56
C ALA A 163 -25.53 -2.74 2.57
N PHE A 164 -25.54 -2.03 3.70
CA PHE A 164 -24.86 -0.73 3.80
C PHE A 164 -23.34 -0.89 3.74
N TRP A 165 -22.77 -1.90 4.43
CA TRP A 165 -21.34 -2.20 4.35
C TRP A 165 -20.93 -2.56 2.93
N ASP A 166 -21.67 -3.47 2.31
CA ASP A 166 -21.35 -3.97 0.96
C ASP A 166 -21.49 -2.87 -0.10
N GLU A 167 -22.47 -1.95 0.05
CA GLU A 167 -22.63 -0.78 -0.82
C GLU A 167 -21.44 0.18 -0.73
N ILE A 168 -21.01 0.54 0.48
CA ILE A 168 -19.85 1.44 0.70
C ILE A 168 -18.56 0.78 0.19
N TYR A 169 -18.37 -0.50 0.46
CA TYR A 169 -17.21 -1.26 -0.01
C TYR A 169 -17.19 -1.37 -1.54
N GLY A 170 -18.34 -1.62 -2.15
CA GLY A 170 -18.54 -1.67 -3.60
C GLY A 170 -18.26 -0.32 -4.27
N LEU A 171 -18.71 0.79 -3.66
CA LEU A 171 -18.43 2.14 -4.16
C LEU A 171 -16.94 2.44 -4.18
N LEU A 172 -16.21 2.06 -3.13
CA LEU A 172 -14.74 2.20 -3.10
C LEU A 172 -14.07 1.38 -4.21
N SER A 173 -14.45 0.12 -4.36
CA SER A 173 -13.93 -0.75 -5.42
C SER A 173 -14.16 -0.15 -6.80
N GLU A 174 -15.36 0.36 -7.07
CA GLU A 174 -15.71 1.01 -8.33
C GLU A 174 -14.94 2.32 -8.57
N ALA A 175 -14.74 3.14 -7.51
CA ALA A 175 -13.98 4.37 -7.61
C ALA A 175 -12.52 4.11 -8.01
N PHE A 176 -11.87 3.13 -7.39
CA PHE A 176 -10.52 2.73 -7.77
C PHE A 176 -10.46 2.22 -9.21
N ARG A 177 -11.42 1.40 -9.62
CA ARG A 177 -11.50 0.87 -10.98
C ARG A 177 -11.65 1.99 -12.01
N ARG A 178 -12.51 2.98 -11.78
CA ARG A 178 -12.69 4.14 -12.69
C ARG A 178 -11.48 5.06 -12.72
N ALA A 179 -10.72 5.13 -11.64
CA ALA A 179 -9.46 5.86 -11.60
C ALA A 179 -8.31 5.13 -12.33
N GLY A 180 -8.55 3.93 -12.87
CA GLY A 180 -7.53 3.13 -13.53
C GLY A 180 -6.65 2.32 -12.58
N ASN A 181 -7.02 2.24 -11.30
CA ASN A 181 -6.33 1.46 -10.27
C ASN A 181 -7.11 0.17 -10.01
N PRO A 182 -6.67 -0.99 -10.49
CA PRO A 182 -7.45 -2.22 -10.40
C PRO A 182 -7.63 -2.65 -8.94
N PRO A 183 -8.89 -2.74 -8.42
CA PRO A 183 -9.14 -3.12 -7.03
C PRO A 183 -8.78 -4.57 -6.72
N ASP A 184 -8.62 -5.40 -7.76
CA ASP A 184 -8.20 -6.81 -7.68
C ASP A 184 -6.70 -7.01 -7.93
N TYR A 185 -5.88 -5.96 -7.75
CA TYR A 185 -4.47 -6.02 -8.11
C TYR A 185 -3.69 -7.06 -7.29
N GLY A 186 -4.04 -7.25 -6.02
CA GLY A 186 -3.38 -8.24 -5.16
C GLY A 186 -3.32 -9.63 -5.78
N ARG A 187 -4.42 -10.12 -6.36
CA ARG A 187 -4.45 -11.43 -7.05
C ARG A 187 -3.69 -11.45 -8.38
N ARG A 188 -3.29 -10.29 -8.91
CA ARG A 188 -2.53 -10.15 -10.16
C ARG A 188 -1.06 -9.86 -9.94
N VAL A 189 -0.63 -9.63 -8.69
CA VAL A 189 0.73 -9.18 -8.36
C VAL A 189 1.84 -10.06 -8.95
N ALA A 190 1.61 -11.37 -9.05
CA ALA A 190 2.57 -12.31 -9.65
C ALA A 190 2.91 -11.98 -11.11
N GLY A 191 1.95 -11.44 -11.87
CA GLY A 191 2.16 -11.02 -13.26
C GLY A 191 3.29 -10.00 -13.40
N ALA A 192 3.33 -9.00 -12.51
CA ALA A 192 4.37 -7.97 -12.53
C ALA A 192 5.80 -8.54 -12.37
N PHE A 193 5.96 -9.60 -11.57
CA PHE A 193 7.25 -10.29 -11.43
C PHE A 193 7.64 -11.02 -12.72
N LEU A 194 6.69 -11.74 -13.32
CA LEU A 194 6.92 -12.46 -14.59
C LEU A 194 7.23 -11.49 -15.73
N ASP A 195 6.47 -10.40 -15.84
CA ASP A 195 6.70 -9.36 -16.83
C ASP A 195 8.06 -8.67 -16.64
N ALA A 196 8.58 -8.62 -15.41
CA ALA A 196 9.93 -8.15 -15.13
C ALA A 196 11.04 -9.16 -15.48
N GLY A 197 10.69 -10.38 -15.88
CA GLY A 197 11.66 -11.46 -16.16
C GLY A 197 12.15 -12.17 -14.91
N LEU A 198 11.46 -12.03 -13.77
CA LEU A 198 11.77 -12.76 -12.55
C LEU A 198 11.08 -14.13 -12.52
N PRO A 199 11.57 -15.08 -11.71
CA PRO A 199 10.84 -16.32 -11.43
C PRO A 199 9.46 -16.05 -10.83
N PHE A 200 8.54 -17.03 -10.96
CA PHE A 200 7.23 -16.96 -10.32
C PHE A 200 7.41 -16.74 -8.80
N PRO A 201 6.80 -15.69 -8.23
CA PRO A 201 6.99 -15.37 -6.82
C PRO A 201 6.26 -16.37 -5.91
N THR A 202 6.77 -16.56 -4.69
CA THR A 202 5.94 -17.06 -3.60
C THR A 202 4.88 -15.99 -3.29
N VAL A 203 3.62 -16.40 -3.16
CA VAL A 203 2.50 -15.51 -2.86
C VAL A 203 1.80 -15.98 -1.59
N LEU A 204 1.57 -15.08 -0.66
CA LEU A 204 0.78 -15.31 0.55
C LEU A 204 -0.35 -14.29 0.61
N ALA A 205 -1.57 -14.75 0.91
CA ALA A 205 -2.74 -13.89 1.05
C ALA A 205 -3.33 -14.02 2.45
N GLU A 206 -3.60 -12.88 3.10
CA GLU A 206 -4.23 -12.81 4.43
C GLU A 206 -5.23 -11.66 4.48
N SER A 207 -6.22 -11.75 5.36
CA SER A 207 -7.19 -10.67 5.55
C SER A 207 -7.50 -10.47 7.03
N VAL A 208 -8.02 -9.29 7.34
CA VAL A 208 -8.59 -8.99 8.66
C VAL A 208 -10.08 -9.24 8.60
N ALA A 209 -10.60 -10.02 9.54
CA ALA A 209 -12.03 -10.14 9.83
C ALA A 209 -12.40 -9.24 11.01
N GLY A 210 -13.60 -8.69 10.98
CA GLY A 210 -14.19 -7.86 12.03
C GLY A 210 -15.69 -8.08 12.10
N GLY A 211 -16.44 -7.14 12.72
CA GLY A 211 -17.91 -7.18 12.76
C GLY A 211 -18.53 -6.91 14.12
N GLY A 212 -17.80 -6.93 15.20
CA GLY A 212 -18.28 -6.51 16.53
C GLY A 212 -18.09 -5.01 16.78
N PRO A 213 -18.51 -4.49 17.94
CA PRO A 213 -18.20 -3.12 18.35
C PRO A 213 -16.69 -2.83 18.28
N ASP A 214 -16.34 -1.59 18.01
CA ASP A 214 -14.95 -1.08 17.98
C ASP A 214 -14.03 -1.72 16.92
N SER A 215 -14.57 -2.41 15.88
CA SER A 215 -13.73 -2.89 14.79
C SER A 215 -13.09 -1.72 14.03
N TYR A 216 -11.77 -1.72 13.91
CA TYR A 216 -11.04 -0.69 13.17
C TYR A 216 -11.33 -0.70 11.66
N LEU A 217 -11.95 -1.75 11.12
CA LEU A 217 -12.36 -1.82 9.72
C LEU A 217 -13.35 -0.71 9.36
N TYR A 218 -14.27 -0.36 10.26
CA TYR A 218 -15.22 0.72 10.03
C TYR A 218 -14.51 2.04 9.75
N ARG A 219 -13.57 2.39 10.61
CA ARG A 219 -12.77 3.60 10.44
C ARG A 219 -11.87 3.54 9.21
N TRP A 220 -11.28 2.39 8.92
CA TRP A 220 -10.43 2.23 7.75
C TRP A 220 -11.20 2.49 6.46
N ILE A 221 -12.35 1.83 6.27
CA ILE A 221 -13.19 1.97 5.08
C ILE A 221 -13.79 3.38 5.00
N ALA A 222 -14.34 3.91 6.10
CA ALA A 222 -14.89 5.27 6.13
C ALA A 222 -13.83 6.32 5.75
N ASN A 223 -12.65 6.28 6.36
CA ASN A 223 -11.59 7.25 6.06
C ASN A 223 -11.11 7.15 4.60
N THR A 224 -11.07 5.94 4.03
CA THR A 224 -10.72 5.74 2.62
C THR A 224 -11.77 6.38 1.71
N LEU A 225 -13.06 6.20 2.01
CA LEU A 225 -14.13 6.83 1.25
C LEU A 225 -14.08 8.36 1.35
N ILE A 226 -13.84 8.91 2.53
CA ILE A 226 -13.68 10.36 2.74
C ILE A 226 -12.56 10.91 1.85
N SER A 227 -11.40 10.24 1.78
CA SER A 227 -10.27 10.66 0.93
C SER A 227 -10.60 10.61 -0.56
N VAL A 228 -11.41 9.64 -1.01
CA VAL A 228 -11.82 9.49 -2.42
C VAL A 228 -12.95 10.44 -2.81
N THR A 229 -13.81 10.82 -1.87
CA THR A 229 -15.05 11.59 -2.12
C THR A 229 -14.86 12.82 -3.00
N PRO A 230 -13.81 13.67 -2.86
CA PRO A 230 -13.63 14.83 -3.72
C PRO A 230 -13.49 14.52 -5.22
N ARG A 231 -13.24 13.26 -5.57
CA ARG A 231 -13.04 12.80 -6.95
C ARG A 231 -14.20 11.96 -7.49
N LEU A 232 -15.17 11.56 -6.64
CA LEU A 232 -16.28 10.69 -7.06
C LEU A 232 -17.08 11.30 -8.23
N GLU A 233 -17.42 12.57 -8.15
CA GLU A 233 -18.18 13.26 -9.20
C GLU A 233 -17.44 13.25 -10.56
N GLN A 234 -16.13 13.48 -10.54
CA GLN A 234 -15.29 13.43 -11.76
C GLN A 234 -15.27 12.02 -12.40
N MET A 235 -15.50 11.00 -11.58
CA MET A 235 -15.58 9.61 -12.01
C MET A 235 -17.01 9.18 -12.35
N GLY A 236 -18.00 10.09 -12.30
CA GLY A 236 -19.42 9.79 -12.51
C GLY A 236 -20.00 8.90 -11.42
N LEU A 237 -19.50 9.02 -10.19
CA LEU A 237 -19.98 8.32 -9.01
C LEU A 237 -20.56 9.30 -8.01
N ALA A 238 -21.49 8.82 -7.17
CA ALA A 238 -22.07 9.59 -6.09
C ALA A 238 -22.10 8.75 -4.81
N LEU A 239 -22.13 9.41 -3.66
CA LEU A 239 -22.44 8.76 -2.40
C LEU A 239 -23.86 8.20 -2.44
N PRO A 240 -24.14 7.07 -1.76
CA PRO A 240 -25.50 6.58 -1.58
C PRO A 240 -26.40 7.64 -0.93
N GLU A 241 -27.70 7.55 -1.19
CA GLU A 241 -28.67 8.51 -0.63
C GLU A 241 -28.60 8.54 0.90
N GLY A 242 -28.58 9.74 1.47
CA GLY A 242 -28.48 9.95 2.92
C GLY A 242 -27.12 9.57 3.53
N VAL A 243 -26.08 9.36 2.71
CA VAL A 243 -24.71 9.12 3.18
C VAL A 243 -23.89 10.40 3.08
N THR A 244 -23.24 10.76 4.18
CA THR A 244 -22.24 11.83 4.24
C THR A 244 -20.87 11.23 4.47
N ALA A 245 -19.88 11.61 3.64
CA ALA A 245 -18.50 11.17 3.83
C ALA A 245 -17.80 12.08 4.85
N ASP A 246 -18.10 11.87 6.11
CA ASP A 246 -17.54 12.59 7.25
C ASP A 246 -17.20 11.66 8.42
N LYS A 247 -16.83 12.25 9.55
CA LYS A 247 -16.41 11.49 10.75
C LYS A 247 -17.49 10.58 11.34
N THR A 248 -18.78 10.78 10.96
CA THR A 248 -19.91 9.96 11.46
C THR A 248 -20.06 8.65 10.68
N LEU A 249 -19.47 8.55 9.47
CA LEU A 249 -19.63 7.38 8.62
C LEU A 249 -19.10 6.09 9.28
N ALA A 250 -17.97 6.18 9.98
CA ALA A 250 -17.42 5.01 10.67
C ALA A 250 -18.38 4.46 11.73
N ARG A 251 -19.04 5.35 12.48
CA ARG A 251 -20.03 4.95 13.48
C ARG A 251 -21.28 4.34 12.83
N ARG A 252 -21.76 4.93 11.73
CA ARG A 252 -22.89 4.37 10.99
C ARG A 252 -22.59 2.97 10.44
N LEU A 253 -21.40 2.75 9.89
CA LEU A 253 -20.97 1.41 9.45
C LEU A 253 -20.96 0.42 10.61
N GLU A 254 -20.47 0.82 11.77
CA GLU A 254 -20.50 -0.01 12.99
C GLU A 254 -21.93 -0.36 13.39
N ASP A 255 -22.80 0.64 13.52
CA ASP A 255 -24.19 0.45 13.96
C ASP A 255 -24.94 -0.50 13.04
N GLU A 256 -24.80 -0.36 11.71
CA GLU A 256 -25.43 -1.23 10.70
C GLU A 256 -24.88 -2.66 10.72
N VAL A 257 -23.57 -2.84 10.78
CA VAL A 257 -22.93 -4.16 10.81
C VAL A 257 -23.25 -4.90 12.10
N VAL A 258 -23.23 -4.20 13.24
CA VAL A 258 -23.57 -4.79 14.55
C VAL A 258 -25.05 -5.15 14.60
N ALA A 259 -25.95 -4.29 14.10
CA ALA A 259 -27.38 -4.58 14.03
C ALA A 259 -27.70 -5.79 13.13
N ALA A 260 -26.95 -5.97 12.04
CA ALA A 260 -27.08 -7.11 11.14
C ALA A 260 -26.45 -8.40 11.72
N GLY A 261 -25.67 -8.30 12.80
CA GLY A 261 -24.90 -9.42 13.34
C GLY A 261 -23.85 -9.96 12.38
N SER A 262 -23.34 -9.12 11.49
CA SER A 262 -22.48 -9.53 10.40
C SER A 262 -21.02 -9.64 10.83
N GLN A 263 -20.33 -10.68 10.37
CA GLN A 263 -18.89 -10.68 10.22
C GLN A 263 -18.52 -9.97 8.92
N ILE A 264 -17.51 -9.12 8.95
CA ILE A 264 -17.02 -8.40 7.78
C ILE A 264 -15.56 -8.74 7.50
N LEU A 265 -15.19 -8.67 6.21
CA LEU A 265 -13.80 -8.82 5.78
C LEU A 265 -13.27 -7.47 5.27
N GLY A 266 -12.06 -7.15 5.69
CA GLY A 266 -11.29 -6.06 5.11
C GLY A 266 -10.62 -6.47 3.80
N PRO A 267 -9.86 -5.53 3.16
CA PRO A 267 -9.07 -5.83 1.97
C PRO A 267 -8.11 -7.00 2.21
N ILE A 268 -8.04 -7.93 1.26
CA ILE A 268 -7.10 -9.04 1.32
C ILE A 268 -5.70 -8.49 1.03
N GLN A 269 -4.75 -8.83 1.88
CA GLN A 269 -3.35 -8.43 1.81
C GLN A 269 -2.56 -9.51 1.09
N PHE A 270 -1.90 -9.17 -0.01
CA PHE A 270 -1.07 -10.07 -0.80
C PHE A 270 0.40 -9.71 -0.64
N GLY A 271 1.18 -10.58 -0.03
CA GLY A 271 2.63 -10.55 -0.08
C GLY A 271 3.13 -11.42 -1.23
N ALA A 272 3.96 -10.86 -2.11
CA ALA A 272 4.58 -11.59 -3.20
C ALA A 272 6.09 -11.34 -3.20
N TRP A 273 6.92 -12.40 -3.30
CA TRP A 273 8.38 -12.26 -3.29
C TRP A 273 9.09 -13.35 -4.07
N THR A 274 10.21 -12.96 -4.65
CA THR A 274 11.14 -13.86 -5.33
C THR A 274 12.56 -13.33 -5.29
N ARG A 275 13.54 -14.13 -5.67
CA ARG A 275 14.94 -13.71 -5.77
C ARG A 275 15.36 -13.51 -7.22
N LYS A 276 16.17 -12.47 -7.43
CA LYS A 276 16.90 -12.30 -8.70
C LYS A 276 17.85 -13.46 -8.90
N CYS A 277 17.85 -14.05 -10.12
CA CYS A 277 18.77 -15.13 -10.42
C CYS A 277 20.24 -14.67 -10.28
N PRO A 278 21.12 -15.47 -9.70
CA PRO A 278 22.53 -15.09 -9.51
C PRO A 278 23.28 -14.81 -10.82
N CYS A 279 22.78 -15.32 -11.95
CA CYS A 279 23.43 -15.24 -13.26
C CYS A 279 22.81 -14.18 -14.19
N SER A 280 21.86 -13.36 -13.71
CA SER A 280 21.17 -12.34 -14.50
C SER A 280 21.62 -10.91 -14.17
#